data_10eec7d9b10e1b978c4470927e1777df
#
_entry.id   10eec7d9b10e1b978c4470927e1777df
#
_cell.length_a   1.000
_cell.length_b   1.000
_cell.length_c   1.000
_cell.angle_alpha   90.00
_cell.angle_beta   90.00
_cell.angle_gamma   90.00
#
_symmetry.space_group_name_H-M   'P 1'
#
loop_
_entity.id
_entity.type
_entity.pdbx_description
1 polymer ?
#
loop_
_entity_poly.entity_id
_entity_poly.type
_entity_poly.pdbx_seq_one_letter_code
_entity_poly.pdbx_strand_id
1 'polypeptide(L)'
;MMYQVVIVGAGPVGGRLATELASRGISTLMLEEHAEIGRPFQCAGLVNPPAMNMVNLHDTILQSVDGALMHSPSGIMLPVGKDGRVRTHVVCRKRFDQGVVAQAMDAGAHLWLKSKPIDASETTDRVIFKVER
;
A
#
# COMPACT_ATOMS: atom_id res chain seq x y z
N MET A 1 -0.52 -17.23 18.87
CA MET A 1 0.70 -16.55 18.39
C MET A 1 0.53 -15.08 18.76
N MET A 2 1.55 -14.43 19.30
CA MET A 2 1.48 -13.02 19.73
C MET A 2 2.42 -12.18 18.87
N TYR A 3 1.93 -11.01 18.45
CA TYR A 3 2.71 -9.96 17.77
C TYR A 3 2.59 -8.67 18.56
N GLN A 4 3.60 -7.82 18.48
CA GLN A 4 3.53 -6.49 19.10
C GLN A 4 2.60 -5.57 18.32
N VAL A 5 2.56 -5.73 16.99
CA VAL A 5 1.67 -4.98 16.08
C VAL A 5 1.03 -5.92 15.07
N VAL A 6 -0.28 -5.76 14.88
CA VAL A 6 -1.03 -6.40 13.79
C VAL A 6 -1.59 -5.30 12.89
N ILE A 7 -1.28 -5.39 11.62
CA ILE A 7 -1.76 -4.46 10.57
C ILE A 7 -2.83 -5.16 9.77
N VAL A 8 -4.01 -4.55 9.66
CA VAL A 8 -5.11 -5.05 8.85
C VAL A 8 -5.07 -4.40 7.48
N GLY A 9 -4.82 -5.22 6.47
CA GLY A 9 -4.62 -4.83 5.08
C GLY A 9 -3.14 -4.72 4.70
N ALA A 10 -2.73 -5.53 3.72
CA ALA A 10 -1.38 -5.54 3.16
C ALA A 10 -1.31 -4.75 1.84
N GLY A 11 -1.94 -3.59 1.79
CA GLY A 11 -1.78 -2.62 0.71
C GLY A 11 -0.52 -1.75 0.90
N PRO A 12 -0.32 -0.72 0.05
CA PRO A 12 0.89 0.12 0.08
C PRO A 12 1.16 0.76 1.44
N VAL A 13 0.12 1.24 2.12
CA VAL A 13 0.25 1.90 3.43
C VAL A 13 0.60 0.87 4.50
N GLY A 14 -0.13 -0.25 4.56
CA GLY A 14 0.13 -1.32 5.52
C GLY A 14 1.50 -1.95 5.33
N GLY A 15 1.90 -2.21 4.09
CA GLY A 15 3.22 -2.73 3.77
C GLY A 15 4.35 -1.76 4.15
N ARG A 16 4.20 -0.46 3.85
CA ARG A 16 5.20 0.53 4.24
C ARG A 16 5.32 0.67 5.76
N LEU A 17 4.19 0.70 6.48
CA LEU A 17 4.19 0.70 7.94
C LEU A 17 4.87 -0.56 8.51
N ALA A 18 4.57 -1.73 7.94
CA ALA A 18 5.18 -2.99 8.35
C ALA A 18 6.70 -2.99 8.16
N THR A 19 7.19 -2.41 7.04
CA THR A 19 8.63 -2.23 6.81
C THR A 19 9.27 -1.40 7.93
N GLU A 20 8.68 -0.26 8.27
CA GLU A 20 9.20 0.64 9.31
C GLU A 20 9.22 0.00 10.69
N LEU A 21 8.18 -0.75 11.04
CA LEU A 21 8.09 -1.43 12.33
C LEU A 21 9.07 -2.59 12.42
N ALA A 22 9.07 -3.46 11.41
CA ALA A 22 9.94 -4.65 11.40
C ALA A 22 11.42 -4.28 11.36
N SER A 23 11.82 -3.25 10.60
CA SER A 23 13.21 -2.76 10.58
C SER A 23 13.70 -2.21 11.93
N ARG A 24 12.78 -1.88 12.83
CA ARG A 24 13.07 -1.49 14.23
C ARG A 24 12.98 -2.65 15.21
N GLY A 25 12.85 -3.88 14.73
CA GLY A 25 12.76 -5.08 15.55
C GLY A 25 11.39 -5.31 16.22
N ILE A 26 10.35 -4.58 15.78
CA ILE A 26 8.99 -4.75 16.28
C ILE A 26 8.34 -5.93 15.56
N SER A 27 7.94 -6.95 16.32
CA SER A 27 7.26 -8.14 15.81
C SER A 27 5.93 -7.74 15.18
N THR A 28 5.86 -7.78 13.84
CA THR A 28 4.75 -7.25 13.05
C THR A 28 4.12 -8.32 12.18
N LEU A 29 2.77 -8.37 12.19
CA LEU A 29 1.96 -9.22 11.31
C LEU A 29 1.07 -8.34 10.43
N MET A 30 1.05 -8.62 9.13
CA MET A 30 0.05 -8.10 8.20
C MET A 30 -1.02 -9.17 7.95
N LEU A 31 -2.29 -8.80 8.07
CA LEU A 31 -3.45 -9.62 7.70
C LEU A 31 -4.02 -9.09 6.38
N GLU A 32 -4.17 -9.97 5.38
CA GLU A 32 -4.76 -9.64 4.09
C GLU A 32 -5.88 -10.62 3.75
N GLU A 33 -7.08 -10.11 3.46
CA GLU A 33 -8.23 -10.96 3.15
C GLU A 33 -8.15 -11.64 1.79
N HIS A 34 -7.44 -11.05 0.84
CA HIS A 34 -7.28 -11.60 -0.51
C HIS A 34 -6.20 -12.68 -0.58
N ALA A 35 -6.29 -13.49 -1.63
CA ALA A 35 -5.33 -14.57 -1.90
C ALA A 35 -4.02 -14.04 -2.52
N GLU A 36 -4.03 -12.83 -3.05
CA GLU A 36 -2.90 -12.23 -3.78
C GLU A 36 -2.83 -10.73 -3.51
N ILE A 37 -1.62 -10.24 -3.22
CA ILE A 37 -1.37 -8.80 -3.05
C ILE A 37 -1.58 -8.06 -4.38
N GLY A 38 -2.26 -6.91 -4.31
CA GLY A 38 -2.56 -6.08 -5.48
C GLY A 38 -3.73 -6.58 -6.33
N ARG A 39 -4.53 -7.50 -5.81
CA ARG A 39 -5.76 -7.99 -6.41
C ARG A 39 -6.91 -7.92 -5.39
N PRO A 40 -8.17 -7.58 -5.83
CA PRO A 40 -8.53 -7.01 -7.15
C PRO A 40 -7.96 -5.61 -7.36
N PHE A 41 -7.87 -5.17 -8.63
CA PHE A 41 -7.46 -3.79 -8.94
C PHE A 41 -8.56 -2.81 -8.54
N GLN A 42 -8.22 -1.87 -7.66
CA GLN A 42 -9.17 -0.88 -7.11
C GLN A 42 -8.73 0.57 -7.31
N CYS A 43 -7.57 0.81 -7.93
CA CYS A 43 -6.98 2.13 -8.03
C CYS A 43 -6.29 2.34 -9.38
N ALA A 44 -6.37 3.56 -9.92
CA ALA A 44 -5.71 3.95 -11.16
C ALA A 44 -4.17 3.94 -11.10
N GLY A 45 -3.60 3.82 -9.90
CA GLY A 45 -2.15 3.69 -9.73
C GLY A 45 -1.39 5.00 -9.89
N LEU A 46 -1.97 6.12 -9.48
CA LEU A 46 -1.29 7.41 -9.48
C LEU A 46 -0.49 7.58 -8.18
N VAL A 47 0.83 7.62 -8.29
CA VAL A 47 1.76 7.76 -7.16
C VAL A 47 2.59 9.02 -7.38
N ASN A 48 2.60 9.94 -6.43
CA ASN A 48 3.41 11.15 -6.53
C ASN A 48 4.91 10.84 -6.26
N PRO A 49 5.83 11.69 -6.74
CA PRO A 49 7.26 11.47 -6.56
C PRO A 49 7.69 11.29 -5.09
N PRO A 50 7.19 12.06 -4.10
CA PRO A 50 7.54 11.82 -2.69
C PRO A 50 7.18 10.41 -2.21
N ALA A 51 5.98 9.91 -2.53
CA ALA A 51 5.57 8.57 -2.14
C ALA A 51 6.40 7.49 -2.86
N MET A 52 6.74 7.69 -4.14
CA MET A 52 7.63 6.79 -4.87
C MET A 52 9.02 6.74 -4.25
N ASN A 53 9.57 7.88 -3.84
CA ASN A 53 10.89 7.94 -3.20
C ASN A 53 10.91 7.23 -1.83
N MET A 54 9.78 7.17 -1.13
CA MET A 54 9.69 6.46 0.16
C MET A 54 9.86 4.94 0.01
N VAL A 55 9.48 4.39 -1.14
CA VAL A 55 9.50 2.93 -1.38
C VAL A 55 10.53 2.50 -2.42
N ASN A 56 11.04 3.43 -3.22
CA ASN A 56 12.06 3.19 -4.26
C ASN A 56 11.71 2.05 -5.23
N LEU A 57 10.44 2.00 -5.69
CA LEU A 57 9.94 0.99 -6.62
C LEU A 57 9.78 1.56 -8.04
N HIS A 58 10.81 2.25 -8.54
CA HIS A 58 10.78 2.93 -9.84
C HIS A 58 10.57 1.98 -11.03
N ASP A 59 10.94 0.71 -10.89
CA ASP A 59 10.72 -0.33 -11.90
C ASP A 59 9.24 -0.70 -12.10
N THR A 60 8.35 -0.22 -11.23
CA THR A 60 6.89 -0.39 -11.36
C THR A 60 6.23 0.73 -12.15
N ILE A 61 6.96 1.80 -12.48
CA ILE A 61 6.45 2.95 -13.23
C ILE A 61 6.19 2.55 -14.68
N LEU A 62 4.96 2.79 -15.13
CA LEU A 62 4.54 2.61 -16.52
C LEU A 62 4.66 3.91 -17.30
N GLN A 63 4.35 5.05 -16.67
CA GLN A 63 4.36 6.37 -17.26
C GLN A 63 4.56 7.43 -16.20
N SER A 64 5.33 8.48 -16.53
CA SER A 64 5.43 9.70 -15.72
C SER A 64 4.69 10.83 -16.42
N VAL A 65 3.91 11.60 -15.68
CA VAL A 65 3.10 12.69 -16.23
C VAL A 65 3.36 13.99 -15.45
N ASP A 66 3.36 15.10 -16.20
CA ASP A 66 3.63 16.44 -15.67
C ASP A 66 2.37 17.29 -15.50
N GLY A 67 1.20 16.77 -15.90
CA GLY A 67 -0.04 17.51 -15.81
C GLY A 67 -1.27 16.69 -16.19
N ALA A 68 -2.40 17.37 -16.21
CA ALA A 68 -3.68 16.81 -16.59
C ALA A 68 -4.52 17.83 -17.36
N LEU A 69 -5.45 17.34 -18.16
CA LEU A 69 -6.49 18.14 -18.77
C LEU A 69 -7.82 17.79 -18.08
N MET A 70 -8.36 18.76 -17.34
CA MET A 70 -9.63 18.59 -16.64
C MET A 70 -10.78 19.06 -17.54
N HIS A 71 -11.81 18.24 -17.63
CA HIS A 71 -13.02 18.56 -18.40
C HIS A 71 -14.20 18.70 -17.45
N SER A 72 -14.91 19.84 -17.55
CA SER A 72 -16.18 20.02 -16.83
C SER A 72 -17.33 19.34 -17.61
N PRO A 73 -18.45 19.03 -16.94
CA PRO A 73 -19.66 18.54 -17.63
C PRO A 73 -20.20 19.51 -18.69
N SER A 74 -19.94 20.82 -18.55
CA SER A 74 -20.33 21.87 -19.50
C SER A 74 -19.34 22.03 -20.68
N GLY A 75 -18.31 21.19 -20.79
CA GLY A 75 -17.35 21.23 -21.87
C GLY A 75 -16.17 22.19 -21.71
N ILE A 76 -16.06 22.85 -20.55
CA ILE A 76 -14.89 23.71 -20.25
C ILE A 76 -13.69 22.83 -20.01
N MET A 77 -12.56 23.14 -20.64
CA MET A 77 -11.28 22.47 -20.45
C MET A 77 -10.31 23.34 -19.64
N LEU A 78 -9.75 22.75 -18.60
CA LEU A 78 -8.72 23.40 -17.77
C LEU A 78 -7.43 22.56 -17.77
N PRO A 79 -6.35 23.04 -18.37
CA PRO A 79 -5.03 22.41 -18.24
C PRO A 79 -4.45 22.69 -16.86
N VAL A 80 -3.92 21.65 -16.22
CA VAL A 80 -3.24 21.72 -14.90
C VAL A 80 -1.85 21.14 -15.04
N GLY A 81 -0.84 21.88 -14.61
CA GLY A 81 0.57 21.46 -14.76
C GLY A 81 1.11 21.76 -16.15
N LYS A 82 1.81 20.81 -16.79
CA LYS A 82 2.49 20.93 -18.09
C LYS A 82 3.70 21.90 -18.08
N ASP A 83 4.39 21.95 -16.94
CA ASP A 83 5.64 22.74 -16.78
C ASP A 83 6.91 21.87 -16.90
N GLY A 84 6.77 20.63 -17.38
CA GLY A 84 7.87 19.67 -17.52
C GLY A 84 8.28 18.98 -16.21
N ARG A 85 7.64 19.32 -15.08
CA ARG A 85 7.90 18.69 -13.79
C ARG A 85 6.99 17.50 -13.61
N VAL A 86 7.57 16.33 -13.35
CA VAL A 86 6.78 15.13 -13.03
C VAL A 86 5.92 15.39 -11.80
N ARG A 87 4.61 15.29 -11.97
CA ARG A 87 3.60 15.47 -10.90
C ARG A 87 3.15 14.15 -10.32
N THR A 88 3.11 13.13 -11.15
CA THR A 88 2.72 11.78 -10.71
C THR A 88 3.28 10.71 -11.64
N HIS A 89 3.45 9.52 -11.10
CA HIS A 89 3.78 8.31 -11.82
C HIS A 89 2.54 7.43 -11.91
N VAL A 90 2.25 6.91 -13.09
CA VAL A 90 1.31 5.81 -13.28
C VAL A 90 2.07 4.52 -13.05
N VAL A 91 1.67 3.72 -12.07
CA VAL A 91 2.36 2.47 -11.73
C VAL A 91 1.48 1.25 -12.02
N CYS A 92 2.14 0.13 -12.27
CA CYS A 92 1.49 -1.17 -12.20
C CYS A 92 1.18 -1.50 -10.74
N ARG A 93 -0.06 -1.30 -10.30
CA ARG A 93 -0.47 -1.45 -8.89
C ARG A 93 -0.17 -2.84 -8.34
N LYS A 94 -0.36 -3.89 -9.13
CA LYS A 94 -0.01 -5.24 -8.68
C LYS A 94 1.48 -5.33 -8.31
N ARG A 95 2.37 -4.93 -9.21
CA ARG A 95 3.82 -4.96 -8.97
C ARG A 95 4.23 -4.02 -7.85
N PHE A 96 3.65 -2.82 -7.80
CA PHE A 96 3.93 -1.84 -6.77
C PHE A 96 3.54 -2.35 -5.38
N ASP A 97 2.30 -2.83 -5.21
CA ASP A 97 1.82 -3.32 -3.93
C ASP A 97 2.60 -4.57 -3.47
N GLN A 98 2.89 -5.50 -4.39
CA GLN A 98 3.74 -6.66 -4.12
C GLN A 98 5.16 -6.26 -3.71
N GLY A 99 5.75 -5.26 -4.37
CA GLY A 99 7.07 -4.75 -4.04
C GLY A 99 7.13 -4.14 -2.63
N VAL A 100 6.12 -3.34 -2.26
CA VAL A 100 6.05 -2.76 -0.90
C VAL A 100 5.91 -3.85 0.17
N VAL A 101 5.09 -4.86 -0.08
CA VAL A 101 4.90 -5.98 0.87
C VAL A 101 6.16 -6.86 0.93
N ALA A 102 6.84 -7.09 -0.19
CA ALA A 102 8.11 -7.81 -0.20
C ALA A 102 9.17 -7.12 0.67
N GLN A 103 9.30 -5.79 0.57
CA GLN A 103 10.18 -5.01 1.44
C GLN A 103 9.85 -5.21 2.94
N ALA A 104 8.56 -5.29 3.28
CA ALA A 104 8.15 -5.54 4.65
C ALA A 104 8.56 -6.94 5.14
N MET A 105 8.39 -7.95 4.29
CA MET A 105 8.79 -9.33 4.60
C MET A 105 10.31 -9.45 4.71
N ASP A 106 11.06 -8.80 3.84
CA ASP A 106 12.53 -8.76 3.90
C ASP A 106 13.04 -8.07 5.17
N ALA A 107 12.28 -7.09 5.68
CA ALA A 107 12.55 -6.44 6.98
C ALA A 107 12.15 -7.32 8.19
N GLY A 108 11.51 -8.46 7.99
CA GLY A 108 11.11 -9.41 9.04
C GLY A 108 9.63 -9.37 9.45
N ALA A 109 8.78 -8.63 8.75
CA ALA A 109 7.34 -8.70 8.97
C ALA A 109 6.75 -10.01 8.47
N HIS A 110 5.71 -10.50 9.13
CA HIS A 110 4.95 -11.66 8.69
C HIS A 110 3.72 -11.24 7.88
N LEU A 111 3.32 -12.06 6.92
CA LEU A 111 2.13 -11.87 6.09
C LEU A 111 1.24 -13.09 6.16
N TRP A 112 -0.04 -12.89 6.45
CA TRP A 112 -1.08 -13.90 6.32
C TRP A 112 -2.07 -13.48 5.24
N LEU A 113 -2.07 -14.19 4.13
CA LEU A 113 -3.07 -14.07 3.06
C LEU A 113 -4.34 -14.85 3.42
N LYS A 114 -5.44 -14.57 2.73
CA LYS A 114 -6.76 -15.18 2.98
C LYS A 114 -7.16 -15.10 4.46
N SER A 115 -6.80 -14.01 5.12
CA SER A 115 -6.94 -13.85 6.55
C SER A 115 -7.70 -12.56 6.85
N LYS A 116 -9.02 -12.70 7.06
CA LYS A 116 -9.93 -11.58 7.30
C LYS A 116 -10.22 -11.45 8.79
N PRO A 117 -9.85 -10.35 9.45
CA PRO A 117 -10.34 -10.07 10.80
C PRO A 117 -11.86 -9.86 10.76
N ILE A 118 -12.58 -10.66 11.53
CA ILE A 118 -14.06 -10.58 11.62
C ILE A 118 -14.53 -10.02 12.95
N ASP A 119 -13.65 -10.00 13.95
CA ASP A 119 -13.94 -9.45 15.27
C ASP A 119 -12.63 -9.04 15.97
N ALA A 120 -12.73 -8.07 16.86
CA ALA A 120 -11.63 -7.62 17.70
C ALA A 120 -12.14 -7.29 19.10
N SER A 121 -11.50 -7.84 20.11
CA SER A 121 -11.78 -7.55 21.51
C SER A 121 -10.54 -7.05 22.23
N GLU A 122 -10.73 -6.06 23.09
CA GLU A 122 -9.66 -5.46 23.87
C GLU A 122 -9.72 -5.97 25.32
N THR A 123 -8.56 -6.29 25.84
CA THR A 123 -8.35 -6.57 27.27
C THR A 123 -7.38 -5.52 27.83
N THR A 124 -7.08 -5.59 29.13
CA THR A 124 -6.21 -4.60 29.80
C THR A 124 -4.79 -4.52 29.18
N ASP A 125 -4.31 -5.61 28.56
CA ASP A 125 -2.92 -5.75 28.10
C ASP A 125 -2.76 -6.14 26.63
N ARG A 126 -3.86 -6.44 25.92
CA ARG A 126 -3.80 -6.90 24.52
C ARG A 126 -5.11 -6.69 23.77
N VAL A 127 -4.98 -6.72 22.43
CA VAL A 127 -6.11 -6.84 21.50
C VAL A 127 -6.13 -8.26 20.94
N ILE A 128 -7.28 -8.90 20.93
CA ILE A 128 -7.49 -10.25 20.42
C ILE A 128 -8.29 -10.14 19.13
N PHE A 129 -7.73 -10.60 18.02
CA PHE A 129 -8.42 -10.69 16.73
C PHE A 129 -8.96 -12.08 16.50
N LYS A 130 -10.22 -12.17 16.09
CA LYS A 130 -10.78 -13.37 15.48
C LYS A 130 -10.61 -13.26 13.97
N VAL A 131 -9.90 -14.22 13.38
CA VAL A 131 -9.54 -14.20 11.95
C VAL A 131 -10.17 -15.38 11.26
N GLU A 132 -10.91 -15.12 10.18
CA GLU A 132 -11.38 -16.12 9.23
C GLU A 132 -10.29 -16.37 8.17
N ARG A 133 -10.07 -17.65 7.83
CA ARG A 133 -9.02 -18.07 6.87
C ARG A 133 -9.60 -19.03 5.83
#